data_1e02e04188f86951a261dc8068f7787d
#
_entry.id   1e02e04188f86951a261dc8068f7787d
#
_cell.length_a   1.000
_cell.length_b   1.000
_cell.length_c   1.000
_cell.angle_alpha   90.00
_cell.angle_beta   90.00
_cell.angle_gamma   90.00
#
_symmetry.space_group_name_H-M   'P 1'
#
loop_
_entity.id
_entity.type
_entity.pdbx_description
1 polymer ?
#
loop_
_entity_poly.entity_id
_entity_poly.type
_entity_poly.pdbx_seq_one_letter_code
_entity_poly.pdbx_strand_id
1 'polypeptide(L)'
;MNFASPEVRKVRLTYFDAGDKVQVLNAVIYPDPSLDMPLLGIDLISFGGKHLAGIDFQPLFDDDSCRGRYSEKLAPIKAKYPEFAQKMSPRFYDSARFFSEEMLFGRYEDQAIVDEKLFPAFEEYLSLYISDLLEAAEEGGNPSPEARAGVLDRHRAYDQYNAERDPAHGLFRNYFGEAYSEDFMDNFLFELSTRPAGGYPKGAARGGGGGGGGGANGRPTGGNPHA
;
A
#
# COMPACT_ATOMS: atom_id res chain seq x y z
N MET A 1 9.67 -8.04 7.61
CA MET A 1 11.15 -7.94 7.57
C MET A 1 11.52 -6.47 7.44
N ASN A 2 12.54 -6.02 8.18
CA ASN A 2 13.12 -4.69 8.03
C ASN A 2 14.60 -4.81 7.70
N PHE A 3 15.06 -3.98 6.77
CA PHE A 3 16.46 -3.89 6.35
C PHE A 3 16.87 -2.42 6.32
N ALA A 4 18.16 -2.14 6.43
CA ALA A 4 18.76 -0.83 6.27
C ALA A 4 20.11 -0.95 5.59
N SER A 5 20.55 0.11 4.92
CA SER A 5 21.88 0.30 4.36
C SER A 5 22.30 1.76 4.52
N PRO A 6 23.51 2.16 4.14
CA PRO A 6 23.89 3.57 4.15
C PRO A 6 22.95 4.46 3.32
N GLU A 7 22.43 3.95 2.21
CA GLU A 7 21.57 4.68 1.27
C GLU A 7 20.08 4.63 1.65
N VAL A 8 19.70 3.68 2.52
CA VAL A 8 18.30 3.39 2.86
C VAL A 8 18.13 3.34 4.37
N ARG A 9 17.35 4.29 4.91
CA ARG A 9 16.97 4.28 6.33
C ARG A 9 16.22 3.01 6.70
N LYS A 10 15.30 2.57 5.82
CA LYS A 10 14.45 1.39 6.08
C LYS A 10 13.90 0.82 4.78
N VAL A 11 14.04 -0.47 4.61
CA VAL A 11 13.19 -1.27 3.71
C VAL A 11 12.26 -2.08 4.59
N ARG A 12 10.98 -1.77 4.55
CA ARG A 12 9.93 -2.52 5.23
C ARG A 12 9.26 -3.44 4.23
N LEU A 13 9.24 -4.73 4.52
CA LEU A 13 8.54 -5.73 3.70
C LEU A 13 7.64 -6.58 4.59
N THR A 14 6.37 -6.60 4.27
CA THR A 14 5.34 -7.44 4.87
C THR A 14 4.84 -8.42 3.82
N TYR A 15 4.95 -9.72 4.10
CA TYR A 15 4.26 -10.74 3.35
C TYR A 15 3.30 -11.46 4.30
N PHE A 16 2.04 -11.49 3.93
CA PHE A 16 0.98 -12.17 4.67
C PHE A 16 0.23 -13.10 3.73
N ASP A 17 0.09 -14.35 4.13
CA ASP A 17 -0.58 -15.39 3.35
C ASP A 17 -1.60 -16.13 4.21
N ALA A 18 -2.86 -16.04 3.83
CA ALA A 18 -3.98 -16.77 4.40
C ALA A 18 -4.64 -17.67 3.33
N GLY A 19 -3.84 -18.21 2.42
CA GLY A 19 -4.28 -19.03 1.29
C GLY A 19 -5.18 -18.24 0.33
N ASP A 20 -6.19 -18.92 -0.22
CA ASP A 20 -7.11 -18.34 -1.20
C ASP A 20 -7.95 -17.19 -0.65
N LYS A 21 -7.95 -16.95 0.67
CA LYS A 21 -8.76 -15.90 1.28
C LYS A 21 -8.16 -14.52 1.09
N VAL A 22 -6.87 -14.39 1.37
CA VAL A 22 -6.13 -13.15 1.23
C VAL A 22 -4.63 -13.40 1.23
N GLN A 23 -3.93 -12.76 0.31
CA GLN A 23 -2.48 -12.66 0.25
C GLN A 23 -2.11 -11.20 0.11
N VAL A 24 -1.09 -10.75 0.83
CA VAL A 24 -0.60 -9.37 0.79
C VAL A 24 0.91 -9.37 0.70
N LEU A 25 1.44 -8.65 -0.27
CA LEU A 25 2.82 -8.20 -0.29
C LEU A 25 2.79 -6.67 -0.23
N ASN A 26 3.24 -6.13 0.89
CA ASN A 26 3.37 -4.69 1.07
C ASN A 26 4.82 -4.35 1.40
N ALA A 27 5.40 -3.42 0.65
CA ALA A 27 6.75 -2.94 0.92
C ALA A 27 6.83 -1.43 0.79
N VAL A 28 7.69 -0.81 1.60
CA VAL A 28 8.06 0.59 1.46
C VAL A 28 9.57 0.71 1.63
N ILE A 29 10.20 1.39 0.69
CA ILE A 29 11.61 1.77 0.78
C ILE A 29 11.68 3.24 1.18
N TYR A 30 12.31 3.51 2.32
CA TYR A 30 12.61 4.84 2.83
C TYR A 30 14.08 5.16 2.56
N PRO A 31 14.41 6.08 1.66
CA PRO A 31 15.78 6.51 1.45
C PRO A 31 16.42 7.05 2.74
N ASP A 32 17.73 7.09 2.82
CA ASP A 32 18.38 7.83 3.89
C ASP A 32 17.97 9.31 3.81
N PRO A 33 17.67 9.97 4.95
CA PRO A 33 17.26 11.38 4.94
C PRO A 33 18.28 12.36 4.39
N SER A 34 19.51 11.93 4.10
CA SER A 34 20.49 12.73 3.36
C SER A 34 20.20 12.81 1.87
N LEU A 35 19.34 11.96 1.35
CA LEU A 35 18.94 11.90 -0.05
C LEU A 35 17.58 12.58 -0.25
N ASP A 36 17.51 13.49 -1.23
CA ASP A 36 16.25 14.14 -1.62
C ASP A 36 15.51 13.25 -2.63
N MET A 37 14.91 12.18 -2.12
CA MET A 37 14.23 11.16 -2.93
C MET A 37 12.83 10.85 -2.41
N PRO A 38 11.89 10.45 -3.30
CA PRO A 38 10.61 9.90 -2.88
C PRO A 38 10.78 8.54 -2.22
N LEU A 39 9.76 8.09 -1.49
CA LEU A 39 9.69 6.69 -1.09
C LEU A 39 9.24 5.82 -2.27
N LEU A 40 9.60 4.53 -2.26
CA LEU A 40 8.93 3.55 -3.13
C LEU A 40 7.91 2.79 -2.31
N GLY A 41 6.63 2.94 -2.65
CA GLY A 41 5.53 2.17 -2.08
C GLY A 41 5.08 1.06 -3.02
N ILE A 42 4.90 -0.15 -2.47
CA ILE A 42 4.43 -1.34 -3.19
C ILE A 42 3.33 -1.98 -2.36
N ASP A 43 2.16 -2.17 -2.97
CA ASP A 43 1.02 -2.81 -2.33
C ASP A 43 0.35 -3.77 -3.31
N LEU A 44 0.59 -5.07 -3.14
CA LEU A 44 0.04 -6.13 -3.96
C LEU A 44 -0.84 -7.00 -3.09
N ILE A 45 -2.14 -7.06 -3.43
CA ILE A 45 -3.12 -7.75 -2.61
C ILE A 45 -3.96 -8.68 -3.48
N SER A 46 -4.17 -9.90 -3.01
CA SER A 46 -5.10 -10.85 -3.61
C SER A 46 -6.19 -11.22 -2.60
N PHE A 47 -7.45 -11.19 -3.03
CA PHE A 47 -8.62 -11.58 -2.24
C PHE A 47 -9.52 -12.50 -3.07
N GLY A 48 -9.42 -13.81 -2.88
CA GLY A 48 -10.33 -14.75 -3.53
C GLY A 48 -10.42 -14.59 -5.05
N GLY A 49 -9.27 -14.48 -5.72
CA GLY A 49 -9.18 -14.28 -7.17
C GLY A 49 -9.33 -12.83 -7.66
N LYS A 50 -9.53 -11.88 -6.76
CA LYS A 50 -9.49 -10.44 -7.07
C LYS A 50 -8.15 -9.87 -6.65
N HIS A 51 -7.51 -9.14 -7.54
CA HIS A 51 -6.19 -8.59 -7.33
C HIS A 51 -6.25 -7.05 -7.28
N LEU A 52 -5.40 -6.46 -6.45
CA LEU A 52 -5.12 -5.04 -6.42
C LEU A 52 -3.61 -4.86 -6.47
N ALA A 53 -3.17 -3.96 -7.31
CA ALA A 53 -1.78 -3.52 -7.36
C ALA A 53 -1.69 -2.01 -7.20
N GLY A 54 -0.74 -1.57 -6.38
CA GLY A 54 -0.32 -0.19 -6.23
C GLY A 54 1.19 -0.14 -6.18
N ILE A 55 1.84 0.58 -7.11
CA ILE A 55 3.29 0.79 -7.12
C ILE A 55 3.52 2.26 -7.43
N ASP A 56 4.27 2.96 -6.58
CA ASP A 56 4.44 4.40 -6.72
C ASP A 56 5.75 4.91 -6.13
N PHE A 57 6.33 5.89 -6.82
CA PHE A 57 7.33 6.78 -6.23
C PHE A 57 6.58 7.87 -5.46
N GLN A 58 6.44 7.66 -4.16
CA GLN A 58 5.62 8.47 -3.28
C GLN A 58 6.32 9.76 -2.89
N PRO A 59 5.91 10.92 -3.43
CA PRO A 59 6.60 12.18 -3.19
C PRO A 59 6.46 12.60 -1.73
N LEU A 60 7.58 13.02 -1.14
CA LEU A 60 7.60 13.58 0.21
C LEU A 60 7.32 15.08 0.22
N PHE A 61 7.48 15.72 -0.94
CA PHE A 61 7.38 17.17 -1.12
C PHE A 61 6.25 17.49 -2.08
N ASP A 62 5.55 18.57 -1.78
CA ASP A 62 4.39 19.04 -2.56
C ASP A 62 4.80 20.14 -3.54
N ASP A 63 6.08 20.18 -3.93
CA ASP A 63 6.58 21.14 -4.91
C ASP A 63 6.68 20.50 -6.30
N ASP A 64 6.46 21.34 -7.32
CA ASP A 64 6.47 20.91 -8.72
C ASP A 64 7.84 20.40 -9.18
N SER A 65 8.92 20.82 -8.54
CA SER A 65 10.28 20.42 -8.92
C SER A 65 10.55 18.95 -8.56
N CYS A 66 10.11 18.52 -7.38
CA CYS A 66 10.21 17.14 -6.95
C CYS A 66 9.32 16.23 -7.80
N ARG A 67 8.06 16.63 -8.00
CA ARG A 67 7.09 15.88 -8.81
C ARG A 67 7.54 15.74 -10.27
N GLY A 68 7.95 16.84 -10.91
CA GLY A 68 8.36 16.85 -12.32
C GLY A 68 9.55 15.96 -12.62
N ARG A 69 10.57 15.94 -11.74
CA ARG A 69 11.78 15.13 -11.91
C ARG A 69 11.51 13.65 -12.13
N TYR A 70 10.57 13.08 -11.37
CA TYR A 70 10.23 11.66 -11.44
C TYR A 70 9.15 11.37 -12.47
N SER A 71 8.22 12.30 -12.72
CA SER A 71 7.18 12.13 -13.73
C SER A 71 7.77 11.91 -15.13
N GLU A 72 8.80 12.65 -15.50
CA GLU A 72 9.47 12.49 -16.81
C GLU A 72 10.07 11.09 -16.99
N LYS A 73 10.58 10.47 -15.92
CA LYS A 73 11.15 9.12 -15.93
C LYS A 73 10.06 8.03 -15.88
N LEU A 74 8.99 8.25 -15.14
CA LEU A 74 7.94 7.25 -14.86
C LEU A 74 6.85 7.22 -15.93
N ALA A 75 6.48 8.36 -16.52
CA ALA A 75 5.40 8.44 -17.50
C ALA A 75 5.61 7.50 -18.71
N PRO A 76 6.82 7.35 -19.29
CA PRO A 76 7.06 6.40 -20.36
C PRO A 76 6.87 4.94 -19.92
N ILE A 77 7.18 4.60 -18.66
CA ILE A 77 6.98 3.26 -18.12
C ILE A 77 5.49 3.01 -17.92
N LYS A 78 4.79 3.91 -17.23
CA LYS A 78 3.35 3.80 -17.01
C LYS A 78 2.55 3.65 -18.30
N ALA A 79 2.94 4.35 -19.37
CA ALA A 79 2.28 4.26 -20.67
C ALA A 79 2.32 2.87 -21.31
N LYS A 80 3.27 1.99 -20.90
CA LYS A 80 3.34 0.59 -21.36
C LYS A 80 2.29 -0.30 -20.69
N TYR A 81 1.74 0.14 -19.56
CA TYR A 81 0.87 -0.66 -18.68
C TYR A 81 -0.47 0.04 -18.41
N PRO A 82 -1.30 0.26 -19.44
CA PRO A 82 -2.57 0.97 -19.31
C PRO A 82 -3.57 0.29 -18.38
N GLU A 83 -3.41 -1.01 -18.12
CA GLU A 83 -4.20 -1.78 -17.16
C GLU A 83 -4.10 -1.21 -15.74
N PHE A 84 -2.96 -0.59 -15.41
CA PHE A 84 -2.68 0.02 -14.10
C PHE A 84 -2.87 1.55 -14.09
N ALA A 85 -3.59 2.11 -15.05
CA ALA A 85 -3.95 3.53 -15.08
C ALA A 85 -5.30 3.84 -14.38
N GLN A 86 -5.78 2.95 -13.51
CA GLN A 86 -7.03 3.14 -12.77
C GLN A 86 -6.83 4.14 -11.63
N LYS A 87 -7.94 4.75 -11.18
CA LYS A 87 -7.90 5.70 -10.06
C LYS A 87 -8.09 5.00 -8.72
N MET A 88 -7.27 5.37 -7.75
CA MET A 88 -7.43 4.94 -6.36
C MET A 88 -8.74 5.48 -5.76
N SER A 89 -9.35 4.69 -4.90
CA SER A 89 -10.55 5.12 -4.19
C SER A 89 -10.24 6.15 -3.11
N PRO A 90 -10.94 7.29 -3.07
CA PRO A 90 -10.73 8.32 -2.04
C PRO A 90 -11.21 7.88 -0.65
N ARG A 91 -11.75 6.67 -0.53
CA ARG A 91 -12.30 6.15 0.74
C ARG A 91 -11.25 6.04 1.85
N PHE A 92 -10.02 5.69 1.49
CA PHE A 92 -8.94 5.44 2.45
C PHE A 92 -7.86 6.51 2.37
N TYR A 93 -7.48 6.92 1.16
CA TYR A 93 -6.37 7.82 0.91
C TYR A 93 -6.79 9.01 0.07
N ASP A 94 -6.27 10.17 0.41
CA ASP A 94 -6.30 11.34 -0.45
C ASP A 94 -5.22 11.16 -1.53
N SER A 95 -5.64 10.96 -2.78
CA SER A 95 -4.74 10.74 -3.90
C SER A 95 -3.87 11.95 -4.26
N ALA A 96 -4.18 13.14 -3.72
CA ALA A 96 -3.36 14.32 -3.91
C ALA A 96 -2.18 14.41 -2.92
N ARG A 97 -2.13 13.53 -1.90
CA ARG A 97 -1.13 13.59 -0.85
C ARG A 97 -0.30 12.31 -0.80
N PHE A 98 1.02 12.45 -0.90
CA PHE A 98 1.99 11.36 -0.91
C PHE A 98 1.83 10.35 -2.06
N PHE A 99 1.10 10.69 -3.11
CA PHE A 99 0.95 9.86 -4.31
C PHE A 99 1.33 10.65 -5.55
N SER A 100 1.95 9.97 -6.52
CA SER A 100 2.29 10.59 -7.80
C SER A 100 1.17 10.41 -8.82
N GLU A 101 1.20 11.25 -9.86
CA GLU A 101 0.33 11.06 -11.02
C GLU A 101 0.73 9.82 -11.83
N GLU A 102 1.96 9.36 -11.63
CA GLU A 102 2.53 8.20 -12.33
C GLU A 102 2.34 6.88 -11.57
N MET A 103 1.62 6.89 -10.45
CA MET A 103 1.30 5.66 -9.74
C MET A 103 0.68 4.61 -10.67
N LEU A 104 1.23 3.41 -10.63
CA LEU A 104 0.58 2.22 -11.19
C LEU A 104 -0.48 1.75 -10.22
N PHE A 105 -1.74 1.83 -10.59
CA PHE A 105 -2.84 1.35 -9.77
C PHE A 105 -3.87 0.61 -10.60
N GLY A 106 -4.22 -0.60 -10.19
CA GLY A 106 -5.22 -1.40 -10.87
C GLY A 106 -5.90 -2.42 -9.97
N ARG A 107 -7.14 -2.77 -10.36
CA ARG A 107 -7.90 -3.89 -9.82
C ARG A 107 -8.29 -4.78 -10.97
N TYR A 108 -8.09 -6.07 -10.83
CA TYR A 108 -8.33 -7.05 -11.90
C TYR A 108 -8.65 -8.43 -11.30
N GLU A 109 -9.23 -9.29 -12.12
CA GLU A 109 -9.57 -10.67 -11.76
C GLU A 109 -8.82 -11.68 -12.67
N ASP A 110 -8.21 -11.20 -13.75
CA ASP A 110 -7.46 -12.03 -14.69
C ASP A 110 -6.04 -12.29 -14.17
N GLN A 111 -5.73 -13.56 -13.90
CA GLN A 111 -4.40 -13.98 -13.45
C GLN A 111 -3.31 -13.71 -14.49
N ALA A 112 -3.63 -13.70 -15.78
CA ALA A 112 -2.64 -13.40 -16.82
C ALA A 112 -2.07 -11.98 -16.69
N ILE A 113 -2.84 -11.03 -16.14
CA ILE A 113 -2.35 -9.67 -15.87
C ILE A 113 -1.23 -9.69 -14.82
N VAL A 114 -1.26 -10.61 -13.86
CA VAL A 114 -0.17 -10.74 -12.86
C VAL A 114 1.14 -11.11 -13.54
N ASP A 115 1.11 -12.15 -14.35
CA ASP A 115 2.32 -12.74 -14.91
C ASP A 115 2.87 -11.91 -16.08
N GLU A 116 1.99 -11.41 -16.93
CA GLU A 116 2.37 -10.77 -18.20
C GLU A 116 2.53 -9.24 -18.10
N LYS A 117 1.92 -8.60 -17.10
CA LYS A 117 1.88 -7.14 -16.97
C LYS A 117 2.38 -6.63 -15.63
N LEU A 118 1.87 -7.17 -14.52
CA LEU A 118 2.23 -6.65 -13.20
C LEU A 118 3.69 -6.89 -12.86
N PHE A 119 4.19 -8.10 -13.10
CA PHE A 119 5.56 -8.44 -12.76
C PHE A 119 6.57 -7.60 -13.60
N PRO A 120 6.46 -7.48 -14.92
CA PRO A 120 7.32 -6.58 -15.70
C PRO A 120 7.21 -5.11 -15.27
N ALA A 121 6.00 -4.62 -14.99
CA ALA A 121 5.81 -3.24 -14.52
C ALA A 121 6.49 -2.98 -13.17
N PHE A 122 6.38 -3.93 -12.25
CA PHE A 122 7.07 -3.91 -10.96
C PHE A 122 8.60 -3.89 -11.13
N GLU A 123 9.15 -4.75 -12.00
CA GLU A 123 10.59 -4.80 -12.26
C GLU A 123 11.11 -3.49 -12.84
N GLU A 124 10.38 -2.86 -13.78
CA GLU A 124 10.78 -1.58 -14.36
C GLU A 124 10.77 -0.45 -13.31
N TYR A 125 9.73 -0.35 -12.46
CA TYR A 125 9.66 0.64 -11.38
C TYR A 125 10.75 0.42 -10.34
N LEU A 126 10.94 -0.80 -9.90
CA LEU A 126 11.98 -1.13 -8.90
C LEU A 126 13.37 -0.88 -9.45
N SER A 127 13.64 -1.27 -10.69
CA SER A 127 14.95 -1.07 -11.33
C SER A 127 15.29 0.40 -11.48
N LEU A 128 14.33 1.22 -11.92
CA LEU A 128 14.49 2.67 -12.01
C LEU A 128 14.75 3.27 -10.61
N TYR A 129 13.97 2.86 -9.60
CA TYR A 129 14.14 3.37 -8.24
C TYR A 129 15.52 3.07 -7.66
N ILE A 130 16.00 1.85 -7.85
CA ILE A 130 17.34 1.43 -7.38
C ILE A 130 18.42 2.20 -8.12
N SER A 131 18.29 2.38 -9.45
CA SER A 131 19.23 3.16 -10.23
C SER A 131 19.32 4.60 -9.74
N ASP A 132 18.18 5.27 -9.55
CA ASP A 132 18.10 6.65 -9.05
C ASP A 132 18.63 6.77 -7.61
N LEU A 133 18.38 5.74 -6.77
CA LEU A 133 18.90 5.69 -5.40
C LEU A 133 20.43 5.64 -5.36
N LEU A 134 21.04 4.80 -6.20
CA LEU A 134 22.50 4.67 -6.29
C LEU A 134 23.12 5.93 -6.88
N GLU A 135 22.51 6.51 -7.92
CA GLU A 135 22.96 7.78 -8.52
C GLU A 135 22.93 8.92 -7.48
N ALA A 136 21.81 9.05 -6.75
CA ALA A 136 21.67 10.06 -5.69
C ALA A 136 22.67 9.85 -4.54
N ALA A 137 23.01 8.61 -4.21
CA ALA A 137 23.99 8.29 -3.19
C ALA A 137 25.44 8.63 -3.63
N GLU A 138 25.75 8.44 -4.93
CA GLU A 138 27.04 8.78 -5.51
C GLU A 138 27.20 10.30 -5.69
N GLU A 139 26.16 10.99 -6.14
CA GLU A 139 26.13 12.44 -6.31
C GLU A 139 25.95 13.19 -4.99
N GLY A 140 25.39 12.50 -4.00
CA GLY A 140 24.92 13.03 -2.73
C GLY A 140 25.98 13.83 -2.01
N GLY A 141 25.76 15.14 -1.93
CA GLY A 141 26.50 16.02 -1.05
C GLY A 141 26.29 15.62 0.42
N ASN A 142 26.99 16.28 1.29
CA ASN A 142 26.76 16.16 2.73
C ASN A 142 25.74 17.23 3.14
N PRO A 143 24.42 16.93 3.13
CA PRO A 143 23.39 17.92 3.43
C PRO A 143 23.57 18.45 4.84
N SER A 144 23.12 19.69 5.08
CA SER A 144 23.14 20.23 6.43
C SER A 144 22.28 19.39 7.39
N PRO A 145 22.62 19.38 8.70
CA PRO A 145 21.78 18.69 9.69
C PRO A 145 20.30 19.10 9.64
N GLU A 146 20.04 20.37 9.33
CA GLU A 146 18.69 20.93 9.21
C GLU A 146 17.95 20.36 7.98
N ALA A 147 18.65 20.25 6.84
CA ALA A 147 18.08 19.66 5.63
C ALA A 147 17.72 18.17 5.86
N ARG A 148 18.66 17.42 6.47
CA ARG A 148 18.43 16.02 6.86
C ARG A 148 17.25 15.88 7.83
N ALA A 149 17.16 16.73 8.84
CA ALA A 149 16.05 16.75 9.79
C ALA A 149 14.71 17.04 9.08
N GLY A 150 14.71 17.97 8.13
CA GLY A 150 13.52 18.30 7.33
C GLY A 150 13.00 17.11 6.52
N VAL A 151 13.88 16.30 5.91
CA VAL A 151 13.47 15.06 5.21
C VAL A 151 12.91 14.04 6.20
N LEU A 152 13.56 13.86 7.35
CA LEU A 152 13.09 12.94 8.39
C LEU A 152 11.70 13.34 8.94
N ASP A 153 11.43 14.64 9.08
CA ASP A 153 10.11 15.14 9.49
C ASP A 153 9.02 14.81 8.45
N ARG A 154 9.38 14.75 7.17
CA ARG A 154 8.45 14.32 6.11
C ARG A 154 8.22 12.82 6.14
N HIS A 155 9.23 11.99 6.46
CA HIS A 155 9.04 10.58 6.74
C HIS A 155 8.06 10.37 7.91
N ARG A 156 8.15 11.19 8.96
CA ARG A 156 7.18 11.17 10.07
C ARG A 156 5.78 11.54 9.61
N ALA A 157 5.66 12.59 8.79
CA ALA A 157 4.36 13.00 8.26
C ALA A 157 3.73 11.93 7.36
N TYR A 158 4.54 11.21 6.57
CA TYR A 158 4.10 10.07 5.77
C TYR A 158 3.63 8.92 6.66
N ASP A 159 4.42 8.51 7.66
CA ASP A 159 4.05 7.45 8.60
C ASP A 159 2.77 7.82 9.36
N GLN A 160 2.65 9.06 9.84
CA GLN A 160 1.44 9.55 10.54
C GLN A 160 0.21 9.51 9.64
N TYR A 161 0.33 9.98 8.39
CA TYR A 161 -0.76 9.99 7.42
C TYR A 161 -1.28 8.57 7.14
N ASN A 162 -0.36 7.61 6.96
CA ASN A 162 -0.72 6.23 6.70
C ASN A 162 -1.28 5.54 7.96
N ALA A 163 -0.67 5.73 9.15
CA ALA A 163 -1.17 5.18 10.40
C ALA A 163 -2.64 5.56 10.68
N GLU A 164 -3.05 6.75 10.29
CA GLU A 164 -4.43 7.23 10.45
C GLU A 164 -5.43 6.60 9.46
N ARG A 165 -4.96 5.99 8.37
CA ARG A 165 -5.81 5.60 7.23
C ARG A 165 -5.66 4.15 6.80
N ASP A 166 -4.56 3.50 7.12
CA ASP A 166 -4.24 2.17 6.62
C ASP A 166 -5.23 1.12 7.18
N PRO A 167 -5.90 0.36 6.32
CA PRO A 167 -6.82 -0.70 6.74
C PRO A 167 -6.10 -1.94 7.30
N ALA A 168 -4.77 -2.00 7.26
CA ALA A 168 -3.98 -3.15 7.72
C ALA A 168 -4.25 -3.49 9.19
N HIS A 169 -4.47 -2.48 10.06
CA HIS A 169 -4.85 -2.73 11.46
C HIS A 169 -6.06 -3.65 11.57
N GLY A 170 -7.14 -3.37 10.83
CA GLY A 170 -8.34 -4.20 10.83
C GLY A 170 -8.10 -5.62 10.33
N LEU A 171 -7.26 -5.78 9.30
CA LEU A 171 -6.86 -7.09 8.78
C LEU A 171 -6.11 -7.89 9.84
N PHE A 172 -5.02 -7.33 10.37
CA PHE A 172 -4.16 -8.02 11.34
C PHE A 172 -4.88 -8.31 12.66
N ARG A 173 -5.74 -7.40 13.13
CA ARG A 173 -6.57 -7.63 14.31
C ARG A 173 -7.46 -8.87 14.16
N ASN A 174 -8.03 -9.10 12.98
CA ASN A 174 -8.89 -10.25 12.72
C ASN A 174 -8.13 -11.59 12.74
N TYR A 175 -6.83 -11.60 12.41
CA TYR A 175 -6.01 -12.81 12.37
C TYR A 175 -5.18 -13.03 13.62
N PHE A 176 -4.68 -11.96 14.25
CA PHE A 176 -3.67 -12.04 15.32
C PHE A 176 -4.10 -11.37 16.63
N GLY A 177 -5.27 -10.73 16.66
CA GLY A 177 -5.77 -9.99 17.81
C GLY A 177 -5.30 -8.55 17.90
N GLU A 178 -5.89 -7.79 18.82
CA GLU A 178 -5.72 -6.34 18.92
C GLU A 178 -4.31 -5.94 19.33
N ALA A 179 -3.79 -6.56 20.41
CA ALA A 179 -2.47 -6.23 20.94
C ALA A 179 -1.34 -6.42 19.90
N TYR A 180 -1.38 -7.53 19.16
CA TYR A 180 -0.41 -7.77 18.08
C TYR A 180 -0.56 -6.73 16.96
N SER A 181 -1.80 -6.45 16.57
CA SER A 181 -2.07 -5.51 15.49
C SER A 181 -1.60 -4.10 15.83
N GLU A 182 -1.82 -3.63 17.05
CA GLU A 182 -1.35 -2.33 17.52
C GLU A 182 0.18 -2.26 17.58
N ASP A 183 0.84 -3.27 18.16
CA ASP A 183 2.30 -3.37 18.19
C ASP A 183 2.90 -3.35 16.77
N PHE A 184 2.27 -4.08 15.85
CA PHE A 184 2.69 -4.14 14.45
C PHE A 184 2.56 -2.79 13.74
N MET A 185 1.49 -2.04 14.00
CA MET A 185 1.33 -0.68 13.47
C MET A 185 2.36 0.28 14.03
N ASP A 186 2.54 0.28 15.37
CA ASP A 186 3.39 1.24 16.08
C ASP A 186 4.89 1.01 15.83
N ASN A 187 5.32 -0.24 15.86
CA ASN A 187 6.75 -0.58 15.91
C ASN A 187 7.30 -1.14 14.59
N PHE A 188 6.42 -1.57 13.68
CA PHE A 188 6.86 -2.15 12.42
C PHE A 188 6.40 -1.34 11.20
N LEU A 189 5.10 -1.06 11.05
CA LEU A 189 4.60 -0.38 9.86
C LEU A 189 4.97 1.11 9.87
N PHE A 190 4.65 1.83 10.95
CA PHE A 190 4.73 3.30 11.01
C PHE A 190 5.46 3.77 12.27
N GLU A 191 6.69 3.33 12.44
CA GLU A 191 7.51 3.54 13.66
C GLU A 191 7.77 5.01 14.00
N LEU A 192 7.64 5.92 13.03
CA LEU A 192 7.81 7.36 13.25
C LEU A 192 6.48 8.07 13.50
N SER A 193 5.35 7.37 13.46
CA SER A 193 4.04 7.93 13.79
C SER A 193 3.79 7.92 15.30
N THR A 194 2.80 8.73 15.70
CA THR A 194 2.16 8.59 17.00
C THR A 194 0.82 7.90 16.81
N ARG A 195 0.46 7.02 17.75
CA ARG A 195 -0.84 6.32 17.67
C ARG A 195 -1.98 7.34 17.57
N PRO A 196 -2.90 7.23 16.58
CA PRO A 196 -4.01 8.15 16.45
C PRO A 196 -4.86 8.21 17.72
N ALA A 197 -5.28 9.41 18.15
CA ALA A 197 -6.05 9.61 19.38
C ALA A 197 -7.38 8.82 19.42
N GLY A 198 -7.98 8.53 18.23
CA GLY A 198 -9.17 7.70 18.07
C GLY A 198 -8.89 6.20 17.92
N GLY A 199 -7.63 5.77 18.04
CA GLY A 199 -7.16 4.43 17.67
C GLY A 199 -7.02 4.26 16.16
N TYR A 200 -6.55 3.09 15.73
CA TYR A 200 -6.38 2.77 14.32
C TYR A 200 -7.71 2.54 13.60
N PRO A 201 -7.77 2.76 12.27
CA PRO A 201 -8.97 2.49 11.47
C PRO A 201 -9.42 1.04 11.64
N LYS A 202 -10.70 0.84 11.95
CA LYS A 202 -11.26 -0.51 12.17
C LYS A 202 -11.42 -1.33 10.89
N GLY A 203 -10.84 -0.90 9.77
CA GLY A 203 -10.98 -1.55 8.47
C GLY A 203 -12.46 -1.57 8.01
N ALA A 204 -12.71 -1.82 6.75
CA ALA A 204 -14.06 -2.12 6.28
C ALA A 204 -14.45 -3.49 6.85
N ALA A 205 -15.45 -3.54 7.69
CA ALA A 205 -16.13 -4.80 7.97
C ALA A 205 -16.43 -5.45 6.61
N ARG A 206 -16.06 -6.70 6.42
CA ARG A 206 -16.38 -7.48 5.23
C ARG A 206 -17.87 -7.26 4.99
N GLY A 207 -18.26 -6.73 3.87
CA GLY A 207 -19.61 -6.73 3.39
C GLY A 207 -20.04 -8.20 3.29
N GLY A 208 -20.67 -8.68 4.38
CA GLY A 208 -21.38 -9.94 4.35
C GLY A 208 -22.42 -9.80 3.25
N GLY A 209 -22.28 -10.60 2.20
CA GLY A 209 -23.34 -10.78 1.23
C GLY A 209 -24.56 -11.28 1.99
N GLY A 210 -25.42 -10.35 2.40
CA GLY A 210 -26.73 -10.64 2.91
C GLY A 210 -27.60 -11.09 1.75
N GLY A 211 -27.59 -12.40 1.48
CA GLY A 211 -28.66 -13.03 0.73
C GLY A 211 -29.91 -13.01 1.59
N GLY A 212 -30.70 -11.95 1.48
CA GLY A 212 -32.03 -11.88 2.02
C GLY A 212 -32.99 -12.79 1.22
N GLY A 213 -33.08 -14.05 1.62
CA GLY A 213 -34.15 -14.93 1.20
C GLY A 213 -35.33 -14.76 2.13
N GLY A 214 -36.24 -13.84 1.84
CA GLY A 214 -37.57 -13.81 2.42
C GLY A 214 -38.40 -14.96 1.87
N GLY A 215 -38.63 -15.99 2.67
CA GLY A 215 -39.53 -17.06 2.39
C GLY A 215 -40.69 -17.00 3.38
N ALA A 216 -41.83 -16.52 2.89
CA ALA A 216 -43.04 -16.42 3.63
C ALA A 216 -43.67 -17.81 3.91
N ASN A 217 -44.28 -17.89 5.08
CA ASN A 217 -45.30 -18.80 5.57
C ASN A 217 -46.03 -19.66 4.55
N GLY A 218 -46.14 -20.96 4.86
CA GLY A 218 -47.06 -21.86 4.22
C GLY A 218 -47.07 -23.21 4.93
N ARG A 219 -47.74 -23.31 6.07
CA ARG A 219 -48.21 -24.58 6.59
C ARG A 219 -49.46 -24.98 5.81
N PRO A 220 -49.65 -26.20 5.45
CA PRO A 220 -50.90 -26.90 5.60
C PRO A 220 -50.77 -28.15 6.46
N THR A 221 -51.79 -28.24 7.32
CA THR A 221 -52.18 -29.38 8.13
C THR A 221 -52.76 -30.49 7.28
N GLY A 222 -52.52 -31.71 7.68
CA GLY A 222 -53.55 -32.77 7.56
C GLY A 222 -53.24 -33.93 6.64
N GLY A 223 -53.25 -35.13 7.22
CA GLY A 223 -53.77 -36.33 6.57
C GLY A 223 -52.76 -37.47 6.32
N ASN A 224 -52.55 -38.32 7.31
CA ASN A 224 -52.39 -39.77 7.08
C ASN A 224 -53.82 -40.33 6.87
N PRO A 225 -54.13 -41.41 6.12
CA PRO A 225 -53.63 -42.75 6.40
C PRO A 225 -53.50 -43.71 5.18
N HIS A 226 -52.88 -44.85 5.45
CA HIS A 226 -53.03 -46.18 4.79
C HIS A 226 -52.37 -46.39 3.39
N ALA A 227 -51.39 -47.17 3.33
CA ALA A 227 -51.23 -48.59 2.97
C ALA A 227 -49.72 -48.93 2.85
#